data_a01531fb23af35dc30c572561aef5c60
#
_entry.id   a01531fb23af35dc30c572561aef5c60
#
_cell.length_a   1.000
_cell.length_b   1.000
_cell.length_c   1.000
_cell.angle_alpha   90.00
_cell.angle_beta   90.00
_cell.angle_gamma   90.00
#
_symmetry.space_group_name_H-M   'P 1'
#
loop_
_entity.id
_entity.type
_entity.pdbx_description
1 polymer ?
#
loop_
_entity_poly.entity_id
_entity_poly.type
_entity_poly.pdbx_seq_one_letter_code
_entity_poly.pdbx_strand_id
1 'polypeptide(L)'
;MTTMLNSIKSKFFPIYLHLVILLISISLVSCNPKDELEIQKDFPFEVSVMPVPKEIAKGQTVEIRIAIQRAGNYQNTQYFIRYFQFDGYGTLQYYDEPPFVPNDLYLLPVEQFRLYYTSNSEISQSFDIWISDNFGNEKKVSFQFNNSKIQ
;
A
#
# COMPACT_ATOMS: atom_id res chain seq x y z
N MET A 1 -72.03 8.10 41.67
CA MET A 1 -70.95 7.09 41.39
C MET A 1 -69.98 7.56 40.30
N THR A 2 -70.16 8.68 39.64
CA THR A 2 -69.36 9.22 38.52
C THR A 2 -68.16 10.11 38.95
N THR A 3 -68.22 10.66 40.15
CA THR A 3 -67.18 11.63 40.61
C THR A 3 -65.90 10.99 41.14
N MET A 4 -65.97 9.77 41.63
CA MET A 4 -64.75 9.08 42.08
C MET A 4 -63.87 8.56 40.94
N LEU A 5 -64.45 8.24 39.78
CA LEU A 5 -63.69 7.70 38.62
C LEU A 5 -62.87 8.79 37.97
N ASN A 6 -63.30 10.06 37.97
CA ASN A 6 -62.59 11.18 37.40
C ASN A 6 -61.37 11.63 38.26
N SER A 7 -61.44 11.44 39.61
CA SER A 7 -60.36 11.80 40.52
C SER A 7 -59.19 10.84 40.41
N ILE A 8 -59.43 9.59 40.07
CA ILE A 8 -58.38 8.57 39.89
C ILE A 8 -57.65 8.81 38.56
N LYS A 9 -58.35 9.13 37.49
CA LYS A 9 -57.77 9.43 36.17
C LYS A 9 -56.86 10.66 36.17
N SER A 10 -57.19 11.70 36.96
CA SER A 10 -56.37 12.91 37.02
C SER A 10 -55.04 12.72 37.76
N LYS A 11 -54.93 11.81 38.68
CA LYS A 11 -53.71 11.53 39.45
C LYS A 11 -52.73 10.61 38.71
N PHE A 12 -53.24 9.74 37.84
CA PHE A 12 -52.36 8.82 37.07
C PHE A 12 -51.95 9.39 35.71
N PHE A 13 -52.63 10.40 35.20
CA PHE A 13 -52.27 11.06 33.95
C PHE A 13 -50.87 11.61 33.91
N PRO A 14 -50.36 12.36 34.93
CA PRO A 14 -48.99 12.84 34.90
C PRO A 14 -47.96 11.71 34.98
N ILE A 15 -48.25 10.63 35.70
CA ILE A 15 -47.33 9.48 35.80
C ILE A 15 -47.22 8.79 34.45
N TYR A 16 -48.33 8.57 33.78
CA TYR A 16 -48.35 7.96 32.43
C TYR A 16 -47.63 8.85 31.41
N LEU A 17 -47.79 10.16 31.46
CA LEU A 17 -47.10 11.12 30.60
C LEU A 17 -45.56 11.06 30.80
N HIS A 18 -45.08 10.98 32.03
CA HIS A 18 -43.66 10.85 32.34
C HIS A 18 -43.08 9.51 31.84
N LEU A 19 -43.84 8.46 31.93
CA LEU A 19 -43.41 7.11 31.48
C LEU A 19 -43.32 7.05 29.93
N VAL A 20 -44.24 7.72 29.23
CA VAL A 20 -44.19 7.83 27.76
C VAL A 20 -42.99 8.67 27.31
N ILE A 21 -42.73 9.79 27.98
CA ILE A 21 -41.59 10.67 27.69
C ILE A 21 -40.26 9.92 27.94
N LEU A 22 -40.19 9.12 29.02
CA LEU A 22 -39.01 8.29 29.33
C LEU A 22 -38.80 7.22 28.28
N LEU A 23 -39.82 6.56 27.79
CA LEU A 23 -39.75 5.57 26.70
C LEU A 23 -39.28 6.18 25.38
N ILE A 24 -39.77 7.40 25.05
CA ILE A 24 -39.33 8.11 23.83
C ILE A 24 -37.86 8.55 23.94
N SER A 25 -37.40 8.97 25.11
CA SER A 25 -36.01 9.38 25.29
C SER A 25 -35.02 8.24 25.17
N ILE A 26 -35.43 7.00 25.52
CA ILE A 26 -34.58 5.81 25.37
C ILE A 26 -34.44 5.39 23.90
N SER A 27 -35.46 5.62 23.07
CA SER A 27 -35.42 5.27 21.65
C SER A 27 -34.53 6.21 20.79
N LEU A 28 -34.17 7.40 21.31
CA LEU A 28 -33.32 8.35 20.59
C LEU A 28 -31.81 8.12 20.79
N VAL A 29 -31.40 7.21 21.70
CA VAL A 29 -29.98 6.93 22.00
C VAL A 29 -29.43 5.77 21.18
N SER A 30 -30.25 5.09 20.36
CA SER A 30 -29.84 3.93 19.57
C SER A 30 -29.36 4.25 18.16
N CYS A 31 -28.79 5.42 17.92
CA CYS A 31 -27.98 5.65 16.74
C CYS A 31 -26.50 5.57 17.15
N ASN A 32 -25.93 4.41 17.04
CA ASN A 32 -24.49 4.23 17.16
C ASN A 32 -23.86 4.59 15.79
N PRO A 33 -23.20 5.74 15.64
CA PRO A 33 -22.58 6.13 14.37
C PRO A 33 -21.25 5.40 14.12
N LYS A 34 -21.11 4.16 14.62
CA LYS A 34 -19.87 3.37 14.51
C LYS A 34 -19.86 2.30 13.43
N ASP A 35 -20.86 2.28 12.57
CA ASP A 35 -20.78 1.57 11.31
C ASP A 35 -20.35 2.53 10.17
N GLU A 36 -19.37 3.39 10.43
CA GLU A 36 -18.53 3.81 9.32
C GLU A 36 -17.81 2.52 8.87
N LEU A 37 -18.23 2.01 7.73
CA LEU A 37 -17.43 1.08 6.95
C LEU A 37 -16.07 1.77 6.82
N GLU A 38 -15.10 1.37 7.65
CA GLU A 38 -13.71 1.71 7.39
C GLU A 38 -13.39 1.08 6.04
N ILE A 39 -13.55 1.89 4.99
CA ILE A 39 -13.02 1.53 3.69
C ILE A 39 -11.53 1.49 3.91
N GLN A 40 -10.98 0.30 4.09
CA GLN A 40 -9.56 0.08 4.19
C GLN A 40 -8.94 0.62 2.90
N LYS A 41 -8.29 1.77 3.01
CA LYS A 41 -7.64 2.48 1.88
C LYS A 41 -6.16 2.13 1.77
N ASP A 42 -5.64 1.43 2.76
CA ASP A 42 -4.23 1.05 2.83
C ASP A 42 -4.08 -0.45 2.58
N PHE A 43 -3.48 -0.78 1.46
CA PHE A 43 -3.25 -2.14 0.99
C PHE A 43 -1.76 -2.38 0.84
N PRO A 44 -1.06 -2.65 1.97
CA PRO A 44 0.38 -2.83 1.94
C PRO A 44 0.77 -4.01 1.04
N PHE A 45 1.89 -3.85 0.38
CA PHE A 45 2.55 -4.91 -0.36
C PHE A 45 3.99 -5.07 0.14
N GLU A 46 4.56 -6.25 -0.12
CA GLU A 46 5.98 -6.51 0.10
C GLU A 46 6.67 -6.79 -1.22
N VAL A 47 7.98 -6.51 -1.26
CA VAL A 47 8.82 -6.78 -2.43
C VAL A 47 9.84 -7.84 -2.06
N SER A 48 9.83 -8.94 -2.78
CA SER A 48 10.86 -9.97 -2.67
C SER A 48 11.79 -9.94 -3.88
N VAL A 49 13.09 -10.13 -3.63
CA VAL A 49 14.12 -10.15 -4.65
C VAL A 49 14.91 -11.45 -4.52
N MET A 50 15.10 -12.15 -5.63
CA MET A 50 16.00 -13.31 -5.66
C MET A 50 17.45 -12.85 -5.43
N PRO A 51 18.29 -13.65 -4.75
CA PRO A 51 19.68 -13.31 -4.56
C PRO A 51 20.39 -13.00 -5.87
N VAL A 52 21.15 -11.90 -5.88
CA VAL A 52 21.99 -11.48 -7.01
C VAL A 52 23.47 -11.64 -6.67
N PRO A 53 24.37 -11.73 -7.66
CA PRO A 53 25.81 -11.71 -7.44
C PRO A 53 26.21 -10.46 -6.63
N LYS A 54 27.28 -10.55 -5.84
CA LYS A 54 27.86 -9.42 -5.12
C LYS A 54 28.86 -8.61 -5.94
N GLU A 55 29.29 -9.17 -7.06
CA GLU A 55 30.32 -8.59 -7.93
C GLU A 55 29.82 -8.55 -9.37
N ILE A 56 30.26 -7.53 -10.09
CA ILE A 56 29.95 -7.35 -11.51
C ILE A 56 31.16 -6.72 -12.21
N ALA A 57 31.52 -7.25 -13.38
CA ALA A 57 32.52 -6.63 -14.25
C ALA A 57 31.90 -5.63 -15.20
N LYS A 58 32.70 -4.68 -15.69
CA LYS A 58 32.28 -3.77 -16.76
C LYS A 58 31.83 -4.54 -17.99
N GLY A 59 30.68 -4.18 -18.53
CA GLY A 59 30.03 -4.85 -19.66
C GLY A 59 29.22 -6.09 -19.29
N GLN A 60 29.28 -6.54 -18.06
CA GLN A 60 28.49 -7.67 -17.59
C GLN A 60 27.04 -7.23 -17.25
N THR A 61 26.08 -8.11 -17.51
CA THR A 61 24.67 -7.92 -17.16
C THR A 61 24.27 -8.89 -16.06
N VAL A 62 23.54 -8.41 -15.06
CA VAL A 62 22.94 -9.19 -13.99
C VAL A 62 21.42 -9.16 -14.13
N GLU A 63 20.80 -10.34 -14.11
CA GLU A 63 19.35 -10.50 -14.02
C GLU A 63 18.90 -10.33 -12.56
N ILE A 64 17.93 -9.45 -12.32
CA ILE A 64 17.31 -9.19 -11.02
C ILE A 64 15.85 -9.62 -11.10
N ARG A 65 15.47 -10.66 -10.38
CA ARG A 65 14.10 -11.17 -10.34
C ARG A 65 13.37 -10.61 -9.15
N ILE A 66 12.24 -9.97 -9.42
CA ILE A 66 11.43 -9.27 -8.42
C ILE A 66 10.02 -9.83 -8.43
N ALA A 67 9.44 -9.97 -7.23
CA ALA A 67 8.04 -10.28 -7.05
C ALA A 67 7.41 -9.33 -6.04
N ILE A 68 6.28 -8.74 -6.40
CA ILE A 68 5.41 -7.95 -5.55
C ILE A 68 4.42 -8.92 -4.90
N GLN A 69 4.37 -8.92 -3.57
CA GLN A 69 3.49 -9.76 -2.77
C GLN A 69 2.41 -8.89 -2.13
N ARG A 70 1.20 -9.03 -2.59
CA ARG A 70 0.05 -8.27 -2.07
C ARG A 70 -0.49 -8.88 -0.79
N ALA A 71 -0.93 -8.03 0.15
CA ALA A 71 -1.69 -8.46 1.31
C ALA A 71 -3.15 -8.81 0.97
N GLY A 72 -3.67 -8.36 -0.18
CA GLY A 72 -5.04 -8.61 -0.62
C GLY A 72 -5.22 -8.39 -2.13
N ASN A 73 -6.33 -8.85 -2.67
CA ASN A 73 -6.63 -8.69 -4.10
C ASN A 73 -7.58 -7.51 -4.32
N TYR A 74 -6.99 -6.34 -4.56
CA TYR A 74 -7.74 -5.10 -4.83
C TYR A 74 -7.78 -4.83 -6.32
N GLN A 75 -8.99 -4.58 -6.82
CA GLN A 75 -9.18 -4.16 -8.20
C GLN A 75 -8.56 -2.78 -8.42
N ASN A 76 -7.98 -2.56 -9.60
CA ASN A 76 -7.36 -1.31 -10.02
C ASN A 76 -6.07 -0.92 -9.28
N THR A 77 -5.38 -1.84 -8.61
CA THR A 77 -4.03 -1.59 -8.13
C THR A 77 -3.07 -1.52 -9.31
N GLN A 78 -2.34 -0.44 -9.41
CA GLN A 78 -1.27 -0.23 -10.39
C GLN A 78 0.04 -0.07 -9.64
N TYR A 79 1.09 -0.70 -10.14
CA TYR A 79 2.43 -0.57 -9.59
C TYR A 79 3.33 0.20 -10.53
N PHE A 80 4.24 0.94 -9.95
CA PHE A 80 5.21 1.76 -10.65
C PHE A 80 6.60 1.47 -10.13
N ILE A 81 7.61 1.68 -10.98
CA ILE A 81 9.02 1.57 -10.61
C ILE A 81 9.74 2.87 -10.94
N ARG A 82 10.63 3.27 -10.04
CA ARG A 82 11.59 4.35 -10.20
C ARG A 82 12.96 3.84 -9.78
N TYR A 83 13.99 4.27 -10.46
CA TYR A 83 15.37 3.85 -10.22
C TYR A 83 16.29 5.06 -10.10
N PHE A 84 17.31 4.97 -9.24
CA PHE A 84 18.36 5.97 -9.15
C PHE A 84 19.69 5.31 -8.80
N GLN A 85 20.75 5.70 -9.52
CA GLN A 85 22.09 5.23 -9.31
C GLN A 85 22.91 6.26 -8.53
N PHE A 86 23.55 5.80 -7.43
CA PHE A 86 24.34 6.65 -6.55
C PHE A 86 25.82 6.59 -6.91
N ASP A 87 26.36 5.36 -7.13
CA ASP A 87 27.77 5.15 -7.40
C ASP A 87 27.96 4.33 -8.67
N GLY A 88 29.06 4.64 -9.39
CA GLY A 88 29.38 4.01 -10.65
C GLY A 88 28.44 4.38 -11.77
N TYR A 89 28.50 3.63 -12.86
CA TYR A 89 27.65 3.82 -14.04
C TYR A 89 27.13 2.48 -14.53
N GLY A 90 25.85 2.45 -14.86
CA GLY A 90 25.19 1.30 -15.44
C GLY A 90 23.86 1.67 -16.04
N THR A 91 23.20 0.72 -16.66
CA THR A 91 21.85 0.86 -17.19
C THR A 91 20.96 -0.21 -16.61
N LEU A 92 19.75 0.17 -16.19
CA LEU A 92 18.71 -0.72 -15.73
C LEU A 92 17.57 -0.73 -16.74
N GLN A 93 17.12 -1.91 -17.14
CA GLN A 93 16.02 -2.07 -18.08
C GLN A 93 15.05 -3.16 -17.66
N TYR A 94 13.83 -3.05 -18.14
CA TYR A 94 12.77 -4.05 -17.97
C TYR A 94 12.75 -4.95 -19.21
N TYR A 95 13.10 -6.23 -19.07
CA TYR A 95 13.24 -7.16 -20.19
C TYR A 95 14.05 -6.54 -21.35
N ASP A 96 13.47 -6.52 -22.55
CA ASP A 96 14.07 -5.97 -23.78
C ASP A 96 13.65 -4.51 -24.07
N GLU A 97 13.01 -3.86 -23.09
CA GLU A 97 12.61 -2.46 -23.18
C GLU A 97 13.82 -1.53 -23.11
N PRO A 98 13.71 -0.29 -23.60
CA PRO A 98 14.75 0.69 -23.42
C PRO A 98 15.13 0.89 -21.94
N PRO A 99 16.42 1.19 -21.65
CA PRO A 99 16.85 1.46 -20.29
C PRO A 99 16.04 2.58 -19.62
N PHE A 100 15.77 2.40 -18.34
CA PHE A 100 15.10 3.41 -17.53
C PHE A 100 15.97 4.67 -17.41
N VAL A 101 15.33 5.82 -17.52
CA VAL A 101 15.95 7.10 -17.18
C VAL A 101 15.91 7.25 -15.65
N PRO A 102 17.04 7.61 -15.00
CA PRO A 102 17.06 7.79 -13.55
C PRO A 102 16.01 8.82 -13.07
N ASN A 103 15.32 8.49 -11.99
CA ASN A 103 14.21 9.22 -11.38
C ASN A 103 12.88 9.28 -12.15
N ASP A 104 12.81 8.77 -13.36
CA ASP A 104 11.54 8.67 -14.06
C ASP A 104 10.69 7.51 -13.49
N LEU A 105 9.38 7.68 -13.55
CA LEU A 105 8.41 6.71 -13.07
C LEU A 105 7.85 5.89 -14.24
N TYR A 106 7.93 4.57 -14.12
CA TYR A 106 7.48 3.62 -15.15
C TYR A 106 6.40 2.70 -14.59
N LEU A 107 5.36 2.45 -15.37
CA LEU A 107 4.31 1.51 -15.03
C LEU A 107 4.84 0.07 -15.10
N LEU A 108 4.58 -0.72 -14.07
CA LEU A 108 4.84 -2.16 -14.07
C LEU A 108 3.60 -2.92 -14.53
N PRO A 109 3.67 -3.67 -15.64
CA PRO A 109 2.50 -4.36 -16.20
C PRO A 109 2.14 -5.63 -15.43
N VAL A 110 3.09 -6.19 -14.66
CA VAL A 110 2.94 -7.46 -13.91
C VAL A 110 3.65 -7.38 -12.56
N GLU A 111 3.22 -8.22 -11.63
CA GLU A 111 3.76 -8.28 -10.26
C GLU A 111 5.05 -9.13 -10.14
N GLN A 112 5.28 -10.02 -11.09
CA GLN A 112 6.51 -10.82 -11.16
C GLN A 112 7.24 -10.49 -12.44
N PHE A 113 8.44 -9.92 -12.31
CA PHE A 113 9.18 -9.40 -13.44
C PHE A 113 10.69 -9.53 -13.25
N ARG A 114 11.42 -9.21 -14.33
CA ARG A 114 12.88 -9.21 -14.37
C ARG A 114 13.39 -7.86 -14.82
N LEU A 115 14.41 -7.42 -14.13
CA LEU A 115 15.22 -6.28 -14.53
C LEU A 115 16.61 -6.78 -14.93
N TYR A 116 17.22 -6.10 -15.85
CA TYR A 116 18.58 -6.37 -16.32
C TYR A 116 19.43 -5.15 -16.06
N TYR A 117 20.42 -5.31 -15.16
CA TYR A 117 21.36 -4.26 -14.86
C TYR A 117 22.68 -4.56 -15.58
N THR A 118 23.11 -3.66 -16.49
CA THR A 118 24.39 -3.76 -17.20
C THR A 118 25.36 -2.75 -16.66
N SER A 119 26.51 -3.20 -16.17
CA SER A 119 27.58 -2.36 -15.66
C SER A 119 28.32 -1.67 -16.81
N ASN A 120 28.52 -0.36 -16.70
CA ASN A 120 29.39 0.41 -17.58
C ASN A 120 30.61 1.00 -16.82
N SER A 121 30.90 0.51 -15.62
CA SER A 121 31.86 1.08 -14.69
C SER A 121 32.92 0.06 -14.27
N GLU A 122 34.12 0.56 -13.94
CA GLU A 122 35.25 -0.21 -13.39
C GLU A 122 35.38 -0.03 -11.86
N ILE A 123 34.40 0.62 -11.22
CA ILE A 123 34.35 0.80 -9.77
C ILE A 123 33.12 0.10 -9.21
N SER A 124 33.04 0.00 -7.88
CA SER A 124 31.85 -0.48 -7.20
C SER A 124 30.64 0.38 -7.57
N GLN A 125 29.46 -0.22 -7.58
CA GLN A 125 28.23 0.40 -8.07
C GLN A 125 27.14 0.21 -7.04
N SER A 126 26.34 1.26 -6.85
CA SER A 126 25.15 1.19 -6.00
C SER A 126 23.98 1.92 -6.61
N PHE A 127 22.81 1.32 -6.50
CA PHE A 127 21.56 1.93 -6.90
C PHE A 127 20.40 1.44 -6.07
N ASP A 128 19.36 2.25 -6.01
CA ASP A 128 18.07 1.90 -5.40
C ASP A 128 17.00 1.82 -6.47
N ILE A 129 16.03 0.95 -6.24
CA ILE A 129 14.75 0.97 -6.90
C ILE A 129 13.65 1.24 -5.87
N TRP A 130 12.64 1.99 -6.27
CA TRP A 130 11.41 2.19 -5.51
C TRP A 130 10.26 1.60 -6.30
N ILE A 131 9.49 0.76 -5.66
CA ILE A 131 8.23 0.24 -6.19
C ILE A 131 7.13 0.90 -5.40
N SER A 132 6.25 1.62 -6.07
CA SER A 132 5.10 2.29 -5.47
C SER A 132 3.80 1.82 -6.10
N ASP A 133 2.69 1.99 -5.38
CA ASP A 133 1.36 1.76 -5.92
C ASP A 133 0.59 3.08 -6.10
N ASN A 134 -0.59 3.00 -6.70
CA ASN A 134 -1.48 4.15 -6.89
C ASN A 134 -2.24 4.57 -5.60
N PHE A 135 -1.99 3.91 -4.46
CA PHE A 135 -2.55 4.25 -3.15
C PHE A 135 -1.55 4.98 -2.25
N GLY A 136 -0.30 5.16 -2.69
CA GLY A 136 0.73 5.87 -1.96
C GLY A 136 1.66 4.99 -1.13
N ASN A 137 1.56 3.68 -1.25
CA ASN A 137 2.54 2.76 -0.64
C ASN A 137 3.81 2.74 -1.49
N GLU A 138 4.97 2.70 -0.83
CA GLU A 138 6.26 2.60 -1.49
C GLU A 138 7.19 1.63 -0.75
N LYS A 139 7.93 0.82 -1.49
CA LYS A 139 8.97 -0.07 -1.00
C LYS A 139 10.28 0.19 -1.74
N LYS A 140 11.36 0.30 -0.98
CA LYS A 140 12.69 0.51 -1.51
C LYS A 140 13.52 -0.77 -1.45
N VAL A 141 14.26 -1.06 -2.51
CA VAL A 141 15.24 -2.13 -2.58
C VAL A 141 16.57 -1.54 -3.04
N SER A 142 17.64 -1.83 -2.31
CA SER A 142 18.99 -1.35 -2.57
C SER A 142 19.87 -2.45 -3.15
N PHE A 143 20.66 -2.10 -4.14
CA PHE A 143 21.63 -2.99 -4.76
C PHE A 143 23.04 -2.40 -4.64
N GLN A 144 24.00 -3.27 -4.36
CA GLN A 144 25.41 -2.93 -4.33
C GLN A 144 26.22 -4.06 -4.98
N PHE A 145 27.05 -3.69 -5.94
CA PHE A 145 27.98 -4.59 -6.62
C PHE A 145 29.41 -4.08 -6.45
N ASN A 146 30.27 -4.95 -6.00
CA ASN A 146 31.70 -4.70 -6.06
C ASN A 146 32.20 -4.87 -7.50
N ASN A 147 33.21 -4.12 -7.88
CA ASN A 147 33.85 -4.33 -9.18
C ASN A 147 34.60 -5.66 -9.19
N SER A 148 34.28 -6.54 -10.13
CA SER A 148 35.10 -7.71 -10.42
C SER A 148 36.01 -7.41 -11.62
N LYS A 149 37.31 -7.74 -11.49
CA LYS A 149 38.20 -7.70 -12.65
C LYS A 149 37.95 -8.96 -13.48
N ILE A 150 37.71 -8.80 -14.76
CA ILE A 150 37.70 -9.92 -15.70
C ILE A 150 39.14 -10.44 -15.72
N GLN A 151 39.35 -11.70 -15.26
CA GLN A 151 40.61 -12.39 -15.39
C GLN A 151 40.81 -12.90 -16.82
#